data_d7afff1f9d23fa9a2615b8247e481a32
#
_entry.id   d7afff1f9d23fa9a2615b8247e481a32
#
_cell.length_a   1.000
_cell.length_b   1.000
_cell.length_c   1.000
_cell.angle_alpha   90.00
_cell.angle_beta   90.00
_cell.angle_gamma   90.00
#
_symmetry.space_group_name_H-M   'P 1'
#
loop_
_entity.id
_entity.type
_entity.pdbx_description
1 polymer ?
#
loop_
_entity_poly.entity_id
_entity_poly.type
_entity_poly.pdbx_seq_one_letter_code
_entity_poly.pdbx_strand_id
1 'polypeptide(L)'
;MLLRELGAKTININCDPDGFNINVNSAVLKQELFAEYAKNYEFDYCVAVDGDGDRIVLSDAKGRIFTGDDILYTLASRNKMIGKEQSESVIGTTMSNQGVVEALGKLGISFLRTDVGDKYISRELVKHDLNVGAEPSGHIIQREFSESGDANIALIQTLAALQELDTTIEEIKKNINYKPLSLRNFSVDNVEVVESQIFIAVSYTHLTLPTILR
;
A
#
# COMPACT_ATOMS: atom_id res chain seq x y z
N MET A 1 1.06 18.47 12.36
CA MET A 1 2.23 19.31 12.71
C MET A 1 3.24 19.26 11.59
N LEU A 2 3.79 18.10 11.24
CA LEU A 2 4.80 17.91 10.19
C LEU A 2 4.50 18.63 8.86
N LEU A 3 3.35 18.41 8.25
CA LEU A 3 2.99 19.03 6.97
C LEU A 3 2.92 20.56 7.03
N ARG A 4 2.51 21.13 8.18
CA ARG A 4 2.48 22.59 8.38
C ARG A 4 3.88 23.18 8.44
N GLU A 5 4.82 22.48 9.05
CA GLU A 5 6.24 22.91 9.08
C GLU A 5 6.86 22.88 7.69
N LEU A 6 6.36 22.03 6.80
CA LEU A 6 6.73 21.96 5.39
C LEU A 6 5.94 22.95 4.50
N GLY A 7 5.12 23.82 5.10
CA GLY A 7 4.40 24.87 4.39
C GLY A 7 3.01 24.50 3.86
N ALA A 8 2.52 23.28 4.13
CA ALA A 8 1.20 22.85 3.68
C ALA A 8 0.08 23.49 4.52
N LYS A 9 -1.03 23.85 3.85
CA LYS A 9 -2.29 24.17 4.54
C LYS A 9 -3.00 22.84 4.86
N THR A 10 -3.35 22.63 6.14
CA THR A 10 -3.94 21.37 6.58
C THR A 10 -5.34 21.56 7.14
N ILE A 11 -6.26 20.68 6.74
CA ILE A 11 -7.56 20.48 7.36
C ILE A 11 -7.45 19.16 8.15
N ASN A 12 -7.65 19.25 9.47
CA ASN A 12 -7.55 18.07 10.34
C ASN A 12 -8.94 17.50 10.58
N ILE A 13 -9.10 16.19 10.40
CA ILE A 13 -10.34 15.46 10.57
C ILE A 13 -10.07 14.30 11.53
N ASN A 14 -10.97 14.06 12.49
CA ASN A 14 -10.85 13.00 13.51
C ASN A 14 -9.54 13.06 14.31
N CYS A 15 -9.14 14.26 14.72
CA CYS A 15 -7.89 14.51 15.45
C CYS A 15 -8.10 14.79 16.96
N ASP A 16 -9.26 14.45 17.51
CA ASP A 16 -9.60 14.62 18.92
C ASP A 16 -9.67 13.26 19.63
N PRO A 17 -8.52 12.69 20.07
CA PRO A 17 -8.49 11.40 20.73
C PRO A 17 -9.10 11.46 22.12
N ASP A 18 -9.98 10.52 22.45
CA ASP A 18 -10.61 10.36 23.77
C ASP A 18 -10.14 9.12 24.55
N GLY A 19 -9.19 8.35 23.98
CA GLY A 19 -8.67 7.10 24.54
C GLY A 19 -9.46 5.84 24.14
N PHE A 20 -10.61 6.00 23.47
CA PHE A 20 -11.47 4.89 23.04
C PHE A 20 -11.81 4.91 21.56
N ASN A 21 -11.62 6.04 20.88
CA ASN A 21 -12.01 6.27 19.50
C ASN A 21 -10.92 5.93 18.47
N ILE A 22 -9.95 5.11 18.81
CA ILE A 22 -8.91 4.67 17.88
C ILE A 22 -9.54 4.04 16.63
N ASN A 23 -9.12 4.49 15.45
CA ASN A 23 -9.62 4.03 14.14
C ASN A 23 -11.13 4.22 13.90
N VAL A 24 -11.86 4.93 14.76
CA VAL A 24 -13.26 5.28 14.52
C VAL A 24 -13.33 6.29 13.38
N ASN A 25 -14.09 5.94 12.33
CA ASN A 25 -14.20 6.74 11.10
C ASN A 25 -12.84 7.07 10.44
N SER A 26 -11.89 6.17 10.54
CA SER A 26 -10.60 6.27 9.85
C SER A 26 -10.77 5.87 8.39
N ALA A 27 -10.31 6.72 7.46
CA ALA A 27 -10.32 6.42 6.04
C ALA A 27 -9.29 5.34 5.64
N VAL A 28 -8.38 4.94 6.52
CA VAL A 28 -7.54 3.74 6.32
C VAL A 28 -8.41 2.48 6.30
N LEU A 29 -9.41 2.40 7.18
CA LEU A 29 -10.32 1.26 7.28
C LEU A 29 -11.57 1.42 6.42
N LYS A 30 -12.03 2.66 6.20
CA LYS A 30 -13.26 3.02 5.47
C LYS A 30 -12.90 3.93 4.30
N GLN A 31 -12.36 3.34 3.26
CA GLN A 31 -11.82 4.10 2.12
C GLN A 31 -12.89 4.89 1.36
N GLU A 32 -14.18 4.54 1.50
CA GLU A 32 -15.30 5.32 0.96
C GLU A 32 -15.36 6.76 1.49
N LEU A 33 -14.79 7.04 2.67
CA LEU A 33 -14.70 8.39 3.25
C LEU A 33 -13.87 9.35 2.40
N PHE A 34 -12.91 8.87 1.62
CA PHE A 34 -12.16 9.74 0.71
C PHE A 34 -13.06 10.41 -0.33
N ALA A 35 -14.04 9.66 -0.87
CA ALA A 35 -15.00 10.21 -1.81
C ALA A 35 -15.96 11.22 -1.15
N GLU A 36 -16.28 11.04 0.13
CA GLU A 36 -17.07 11.98 0.92
C GLU A 36 -16.27 13.26 1.19
N TYR A 37 -15.00 13.13 1.63
CA TYR A 37 -14.13 14.27 1.87
C TYR A 37 -13.88 15.09 0.61
N ALA A 38 -13.71 14.44 -0.55
CA ALA A 38 -13.56 15.13 -1.83
C ALA A 38 -14.78 15.97 -2.25
N LYS A 39 -15.97 15.64 -1.73
CA LYS A 39 -17.19 16.45 -1.96
C LYS A 39 -17.33 17.63 -1.00
N ASN A 40 -16.78 17.48 0.22
CA ASN A 40 -17.04 18.42 1.32
C ASN A 40 -15.88 19.41 1.55
N TYR A 41 -14.68 19.10 1.05
CA TYR A 41 -13.48 19.89 1.26
C TYR A 41 -12.72 20.12 -0.05
N GLU A 42 -12.05 21.26 -0.14
CA GLU A 42 -11.12 21.55 -1.22
C GLU A 42 -9.69 21.27 -0.74
N PHE A 43 -8.98 20.36 -1.42
CA PHE A 43 -7.62 19.95 -1.10
C PHE A 43 -6.91 19.37 -2.33
N ASP A 44 -5.58 19.34 -2.31
CA ASP A 44 -4.77 18.66 -3.33
C ASP A 44 -4.67 17.15 -3.03
N TYR A 45 -4.40 16.81 -1.77
CA TYR A 45 -4.30 15.44 -1.27
C TYR A 45 -5.04 15.27 0.04
N CYS A 46 -5.71 14.14 0.20
CA CYS A 46 -6.23 13.69 1.48
C CYS A 46 -5.38 12.51 1.97
N VAL A 47 -5.06 12.52 3.25
CA VAL A 47 -4.18 11.53 3.88
C VAL A 47 -4.88 10.94 5.09
N ALA A 48 -4.92 9.63 5.18
CA ALA A 48 -5.39 8.91 6.35
C ALA A 48 -4.26 8.06 6.93
N VAL A 49 -4.13 8.11 8.25
CA VAL A 49 -3.18 7.34 9.04
C VAL A 49 -3.98 6.52 10.05
N ASP A 50 -3.55 5.31 10.35
CA ASP A 50 -4.21 4.49 11.39
C ASP A 50 -3.73 4.83 12.81
N GLY A 51 -4.24 4.10 13.80
CA GLY A 51 -4.12 4.50 15.20
C GLY A 51 -2.71 4.44 15.78
N ASP A 52 -1.84 3.58 15.29
CA ASP A 52 -0.44 3.44 15.70
C ASP A 52 0.54 4.10 14.73
N GLY A 53 0.03 4.64 13.60
CA GLY A 53 0.80 5.48 12.68
C GLY A 53 1.74 4.70 11.76
N ASP A 54 1.51 3.42 11.57
CA ASP A 54 2.34 2.55 10.74
C ASP A 54 1.79 2.35 9.32
N ARG A 55 0.49 2.68 9.09
CA ARG A 55 -0.19 2.57 7.79
C ARG A 55 -0.71 3.90 7.29
N ILE A 56 -0.64 4.05 5.96
CA ILE A 56 -1.10 5.25 5.26
C ILE A 56 -1.91 4.88 4.02
N VAL A 57 -2.95 5.64 3.78
CA VAL A 57 -3.70 5.68 2.52
C VAL A 57 -3.86 7.12 2.10
N LEU A 58 -3.67 7.40 0.82
CA LEU A 58 -3.87 8.75 0.27
C LEU A 58 -5.03 8.77 -0.72
N SER A 59 -5.52 9.96 -1.01
CA SER A 59 -6.31 10.21 -2.21
C SER A 59 -5.95 11.56 -2.81
N ASP A 60 -6.29 11.75 -4.09
CA ASP A 60 -6.28 13.05 -4.73
C ASP A 60 -7.57 13.84 -4.45
N ALA A 61 -7.65 15.06 -4.98
CA ALA A 61 -8.80 15.95 -4.87
C ALA A 61 -10.13 15.38 -5.42
N LYS A 62 -10.07 14.29 -6.20
CA LYS A 62 -11.25 13.59 -6.74
C LYS A 62 -11.63 12.36 -5.90
N GLY A 63 -10.95 12.12 -4.78
CA GLY A 63 -11.16 10.97 -3.92
C GLY A 63 -10.66 9.64 -4.51
N ARG A 64 -9.76 9.68 -5.51
CA ARG A 64 -9.14 8.47 -6.06
C ARG A 64 -8.12 7.93 -5.08
N ILE A 65 -8.38 6.74 -4.59
CA ILE A 65 -7.60 6.10 -3.53
C ILE A 65 -6.24 5.66 -4.07
N PHE A 66 -5.20 5.90 -3.27
CA PHE A 66 -3.82 5.54 -3.51
C PHE A 66 -3.35 4.66 -2.37
N THR A 67 -3.26 3.37 -2.65
CA THR A 67 -2.99 2.30 -1.68
C THR A 67 -1.50 2.05 -1.50
N GLY A 68 -1.14 1.15 -0.59
CA GLY A 68 0.25 0.75 -0.40
C GLY A 68 0.91 0.18 -1.66
N ASP A 69 0.17 -0.53 -2.50
CA ASP A 69 0.68 -1.00 -3.79
C ASP A 69 1.02 0.15 -4.75
N ASP A 70 0.18 1.20 -4.77
CA ASP A 70 0.41 2.40 -5.59
C ASP A 70 1.62 3.19 -5.09
N ILE A 71 1.74 3.31 -3.76
CA ILE A 71 2.88 3.94 -3.10
C ILE A 71 4.16 3.19 -3.44
N LEU A 72 4.15 1.86 -3.31
CA LEU A 72 5.29 1.01 -3.64
C LEU A 72 5.77 1.22 -5.09
N TYR A 73 4.81 1.21 -6.04
CA TYR A 73 5.12 1.48 -7.45
C TYR A 73 5.76 2.86 -7.64
N THR A 74 5.21 3.88 -6.99
CA THR A 74 5.69 5.27 -7.11
C THR A 74 7.10 5.43 -6.56
N LEU A 75 7.35 4.91 -5.35
CA LEU A 75 8.66 4.95 -4.70
C LEU A 75 9.71 4.17 -5.49
N ALA A 76 9.35 3.00 -5.99
CA ALA A 76 10.24 2.18 -6.81
C ALA A 76 10.58 2.87 -8.15
N SER A 77 9.58 3.47 -8.81
CA SER A 77 9.76 4.21 -10.06
C SER A 77 10.71 5.39 -9.88
N ARG A 78 10.51 6.18 -8.81
CA ARG A 78 11.39 7.29 -8.45
C ARG A 78 12.81 6.82 -8.16
N ASN A 79 12.98 5.79 -7.33
CA ASN A 79 14.30 5.26 -6.99
C ASN A 79 15.05 4.77 -8.23
N LYS A 80 14.35 4.10 -9.14
CA LYS A 80 14.92 3.67 -10.43
C LYS A 80 15.34 4.86 -11.31
N MET A 81 14.48 5.90 -11.39
CA MET A 81 14.75 7.09 -12.19
C MET A 81 16.01 7.83 -11.72
N ILE A 82 16.20 7.97 -10.41
CA ILE A 82 17.38 8.65 -9.84
C ILE A 82 18.61 7.75 -9.73
N GLY A 83 18.55 6.51 -10.20
CA GLY A 83 19.66 5.56 -10.14
C GLY A 83 20.07 5.16 -8.73
N LYS A 84 19.11 5.10 -7.80
CA LYS A 84 19.38 4.74 -6.41
C LYS A 84 19.84 3.28 -6.32
N GLU A 85 20.85 3.02 -5.49
CA GLU A 85 21.26 1.65 -5.17
C GLU A 85 20.08 0.83 -4.64
N GLN A 86 20.07 -0.47 -4.89
CA GLN A 86 19.01 -1.40 -4.46
C GLN A 86 17.61 -1.08 -5.04
N SER A 87 17.55 -0.35 -6.16
CA SER A 87 16.29 0.00 -6.84
C SER A 87 15.81 -1.05 -7.85
N GLU A 88 16.53 -2.16 -8.00
CA GLU A 88 16.22 -3.21 -8.99
C GLU A 88 15.13 -4.17 -8.54
N SER A 89 14.82 -4.17 -7.26
CA SER A 89 13.80 -5.05 -6.69
C SER A 89 13.06 -4.39 -5.53
N VAL A 90 11.82 -4.83 -5.32
CA VAL A 90 10.99 -4.45 -4.17
C VAL A 90 10.34 -5.67 -3.54
N ILE A 91 9.94 -5.55 -2.28
CA ILE A 91 9.19 -6.58 -1.56
C ILE A 91 7.72 -6.19 -1.46
N GLY A 92 6.84 -7.13 -1.76
CA GLY A 92 5.42 -7.02 -1.46
C GLY A 92 4.87 -8.33 -0.92
N THR A 93 3.58 -8.42 -0.74
CA THR A 93 2.93 -9.60 -0.20
C THR A 93 2.20 -10.42 -1.28
N THR A 94 1.74 -11.61 -0.90
CA THR A 94 0.84 -12.41 -1.73
C THR A 94 -0.47 -11.69 -2.05
N MET A 95 -0.84 -10.67 -1.27
CA MET A 95 -2.04 -9.83 -1.49
C MET A 95 -1.81 -8.68 -2.48
N SER A 96 -0.56 -8.36 -2.83
CA SER A 96 -0.26 -7.28 -3.78
C SER A 96 -0.84 -7.56 -5.16
N ASN A 97 -1.43 -6.52 -5.77
CA ASN A 97 -2.11 -6.65 -7.04
C ASN A 97 -1.16 -7.03 -8.17
N GLN A 98 -1.52 -8.04 -8.94
CA GLN A 98 -0.70 -8.52 -10.07
C GLN A 98 -0.45 -7.43 -11.12
N GLY A 99 -1.37 -6.48 -11.29
CA GLY A 99 -1.17 -5.35 -12.19
C GLY A 99 -0.01 -4.44 -11.80
N VAL A 100 0.22 -4.28 -10.49
CA VAL A 100 1.39 -3.53 -9.96
C VAL A 100 2.69 -4.27 -10.26
N VAL A 101 2.70 -5.60 -10.05
CA VAL A 101 3.86 -6.44 -10.37
C VAL A 101 4.23 -6.34 -11.86
N GLU A 102 3.22 -6.42 -12.74
CA GLU A 102 3.42 -6.28 -14.18
C GLU A 102 3.92 -4.88 -14.56
N ALA A 103 3.41 -3.83 -13.90
CA ALA A 103 3.83 -2.45 -14.15
C ALA A 103 5.29 -2.21 -13.71
N LEU A 104 5.69 -2.72 -12.55
CA LEU A 104 7.08 -2.69 -12.07
C LEU A 104 8.01 -3.46 -13.01
N GLY A 105 7.59 -4.64 -13.48
CA GLY A 105 8.35 -5.44 -14.44
C GLY A 105 8.64 -4.70 -15.74
N LYS A 106 7.72 -3.85 -16.24
CA LYS A 106 7.94 -2.99 -17.41
C LYS A 106 9.02 -1.94 -17.18
N LEU A 107 9.25 -1.54 -15.93
CA LEU A 107 10.32 -0.63 -15.54
C LEU A 107 11.65 -1.37 -15.27
N GLY A 108 11.68 -2.70 -15.44
CA GLY A 108 12.84 -3.53 -15.09
C GLY A 108 13.06 -3.65 -13.60
N ILE A 109 11.99 -3.55 -12.80
CA ILE A 109 12.02 -3.71 -11.34
C ILE A 109 11.40 -5.06 -10.99
N SER A 110 12.16 -5.91 -10.34
CA SER A 110 11.71 -7.22 -9.87
C SER A 110 10.82 -7.08 -8.64
N PHE A 111 9.80 -7.93 -8.54
CA PHE A 111 8.89 -7.95 -7.41
C PHE A 111 9.02 -9.30 -6.67
N LEU A 112 9.46 -9.25 -5.43
CA LEU A 112 9.56 -10.43 -4.57
C LEU A 112 8.32 -10.48 -3.65
N ARG A 113 7.64 -11.62 -3.66
CA ARG A 113 6.46 -11.83 -2.81
C ARG A 113 6.85 -12.54 -1.52
N THR A 114 6.24 -12.09 -0.42
CA THR A 114 6.29 -12.75 0.88
C THR A 114 4.87 -13.01 1.40
N ASP A 115 4.76 -13.73 2.49
CA ASP A 115 3.50 -13.87 3.22
C ASP A 115 3.04 -12.50 3.74
N VAL A 116 1.74 -12.41 4.08
CA VAL A 116 1.14 -11.21 4.66
C VAL A 116 1.69 -10.99 6.07
N GLY A 117 2.12 -9.77 6.34
CA GLY A 117 2.66 -9.33 7.61
C GLY A 117 3.98 -8.57 7.48
N ASP A 118 4.07 -7.44 8.15
CA ASP A 118 5.20 -6.52 8.19
C ASP A 118 6.53 -7.21 8.51
N LYS A 119 6.52 -8.13 9.48
CA LYS A 119 7.69 -8.92 9.90
C LYS A 119 8.30 -9.74 8.74
N TYR A 120 7.46 -10.22 7.81
CA TYR A 120 7.95 -11.00 6.67
C TYR A 120 8.59 -10.07 5.63
N ILE A 121 7.99 -8.91 5.39
CA ILE A 121 8.56 -7.87 4.52
C ILE A 121 9.91 -7.41 5.07
N SER A 122 9.97 -7.01 6.35
CA SER A 122 11.20 -6.55 7.00
C SER A 122 12.31 -7.60 6.91
N ARG A 123 11.98 -8.88 7.19
CA ARG A 123 12.96 -9.98 7.09
C ARG A 123 13.50 -10.16 5.67
N GLU A 124 12.64 -10.16 4.67
CA GLU A 124 13.07 -10.34 3.27
C GLU A 124 13.82 -9.11 2.73
N LEU A 125 13.49 -7.89 3.19
CA LEU A 125 14.26 -6.68 2.89
C LEU A 125 15.69 -6.79 3.42
N VAL A 126 15.87 -7.25 4.65
CA VAL A 126 17.21 -7.46 5.24
C VAL A 126 17.97 -8.57 4.50
N LYS A 127 17.33 -9.70 4.26
CA LYS A 127 17.93 -10.89 3.64
C LYS A 127 18.44 -10.62 2.21
N HIS A 128 17.71 -9.80 1.44
CA HIS A 128 18.03 -9.47 0.06
C HIS A 128 18.73 -8.13 -0.10
N ASP A 129 19.04 -7.47 1.01
CA ASP A 129 19.60 -6.12 1.05
C ASP A 129 18.82 -5.11 0.19
N LEU A 130 17.49 -5.13 0.32
CA LEU A 130 16.59 -4.24 -0.39
C LEU A 130 16.10 -3.13 0.52
N ASN A 131 15.67 -2.02 -0.08
CA ASN A 131 15.30 -0.81 0.66
C ASN A 131 13.79 -0.63 0.83
N VAL A 132 12.97 -1.02 -0.15
CA VAL A 132 11.53 -0.69 -0.15
C VAL A 132 10.67 -1.94 -0.19
N GLY A 133 9.73 -1.99 0.75
CA GLY A 133 8.70 -3.02 0.79
C GLY A 133 7.36 -2.45 1.26
N ALA A 134 6.26 -3.07 0.83
CA ALA A 134 4.93 -2.59 1.19
C ALA A 134 3.87 -3.69 1.21
N GLU A 135 2.81 -3.43 1.98
CA GLU A 135 1.54 -4.12 1.91
C GLU A 135 0.47 -3.27 1.23
N PRO A 136 -0.51 -3.86 0.54
CA PRO A 136 -1.65 -3.12 -0.02
C PRO A 136 -2.42 -2.30 1.03
N SER A 137 -2.37 -2.74 2.30
CA SER A 137 -2.97 -2.05 3.46
C SER A 137 -2.39 -0.67 3.77
N GLY A 138 -1.24 -0.33 3.18
CA GLY A 138 -0.56 0.94 3.40
C GLY A 138 0.60 0.88 4.41
N HIS A 139 0.99 -0.31 4.87
CA HIS A 139 2.21 -0.48 5.65
C HIS A 139 3.42 -0.44 4.70
N ILE A 140 4.23 0.62 4.82
CA ILE A 140 5.36 0.90 3.92
C ILE A 140 6.66 0.93 4.73
N ILE A 141 7.60 0.08 4.36
CA ILE A 141 8.95 0.05 4.95
C ILE A 141 9.94 0.64 3.96
N GLN A 142 10.72 1.60 4.40
CA GLN A 142 11.84 2.18 3.67
C GLN A 142 13.07 2.13 4.58
N ARG A 143 13.86 1.06 4.47
CA ARG A 143 14.97 0.75 5.39
C ARG A 143 16.01 1.84 5.54
N GLU A 144 16.15 2.68 4.54
CA GLU A 144 17.03 3.85 4.60
C GLU A 144 16.64 4.82 5.73
N PHE A 145 15.34 4.87 6.08
CA PHE A 145 14.81 5.80 7.08
C PHE A 145 14.34 5.11 8.35
N SER A 146 13.74 3.91 8.21
CA SER A 146 13.19 3.14 9.33
C SER A 146 13.17 1.65 9.01
N GLU A 147 13.44 0.81 10.00
CA GLU A 147 13.33 -0.66 9.88
C GLU A 147 11.88 -1.17 9.97
N SER A 148 10.96 -0.30 10.40
CA SER A 148 9.52 -0.57 10.47
C SER A 148 8.74 0.41 9.60
N GLY A 149 7.44 0.12 9.38
CA GLY A 149 6.54 1.05 8.72
C GLY A 149 6.40 2.35 9.51
N ASP A 150 6.38 3.46 8.79
CA ASP A 150 6.13 4.79 9.32
C ASP A 150 5.32 5.60 8.31
N ALA A 151 4.08 5.94 8.69
CA ALA A 151 3.17 6.65 7.82
C ALA A 151 3.65 8.07 7.47
N ASN A 152 4.41 8.75 8.35
CA ASN A 152 4.92 10.09 8.07
C ASN A 152 6.07 10.03 7.05
N ILE A 153 6.98 9.07 7.21
CA ILE A 153 8.05 8.84 6.24
C ILE A 153 7.44 8.48 4.88
N ALA A 154 6.50 7.52 4.87
CA ALA A 154 5.82 7.09 3.65
C ALA A 154 5.11 8.26 2.96
N LEU A 155 4.42 9.13 3.72
CA LEU A 155 3.77 10.32 3.19
C LEU A 155 4.74 11.26 2.49
N ILE A 156 5.77 11.71 3.21
CA ILE A 156 6.73 12.68 2.70
C ILE A 156 7.43 12.12 1.46
N GLN A 157 7.89 10.87 1.53
CA GLN A 157 8.58 10.24 0.41
C GLN A 157 7.66 10.03 -0.80
N THR A 158 6.37 9.73 -0.59
CA THR A 158 5.40 9.59 -1.68
C THR A 158 5.13 10.92 -2.36
N LEU A 159 4.90 12.00 -1.59
CA LEU A 159 4.67 13.33 -2.15
C LEU A 159 5.91 13.84 -2.91
N ALA A 160 7.10 13.64 -2.35
CA ALA A 160 8.36 13.97 -3.02
C ALA A 160 8.52 13.16 -4.32
N ALA A 161 8.21 11.85 -4.29
CA ALA A 161 8.30 11.01 -5.48
C ALA A 161 7.33 11.43 -6.58
N LEU A 162 6.09 11.80 -6.25
CA LEU A 162 5.13 12.33 -7.22
C LEU A 162 5.65 13.63 -7.88
N GLN A 163 6.24 14.52 -7.07
CA GLN A 163 6.83 15.76 -7.55
C GLN A 163 8.07 15.53 -8.43
N GLU A 164 9.01 14.68 -7.99
CA GLU A 164 10.24 14.40 -8.73
C GLU A 164 9.99 13.63 -10.04
N LEU A 165 8.96 12.79 -10.08
CA LEU A 165 8.50 12.11 -11.30
C LEU A 165 7.65 13.01 -12.21
N ASP A 166 7.34 14.23 -11.78
CA ASP A 166 6.41 15.15 -12.47
C ASP A 166 5.09 14.45 -12.86
N THR A 167 4.47 13.77 -11.90
CA THR A 167 3.31 12.92 -12.13
C THR A 167 2.24 13.10 -11.06
N THR A 168 1.05 12.60 -11.34
CA THR A 168 -0.12 12.67 -10.48
C THR A 168 -0.59 11.26 -10.08
N ILE A 169 -1.40 11.18 -9.01
CA ILE A 169 -2.09 9.93 -8.62
C ILE A 169 -2.88 9.36 -9.81
N GLU A 170 -3.55 10.21 -10.60
CA GLU A 170 -4.31 9.77 -11.77
C GLU A 170 -3.43 9.09 -12.82
N GLU A 171 -2.28 9.65 -13.11
CA GLU A 171 -1.34 9.12 -14.10
C GLU A 171 -0.69 7.83 -13.63
N ILE A 172 -0.27 7.76 -12.36
CA ILE A 172 0.23 6.51 -11.77
C ILE A 172 -0.81 5.40 -11.91
N LYS A 173 -2.07 5.69 -11.57
CA LYS A 173 -3.15 4.69 -11.68
C LYS A 173 -3.43 4.26 -13.12
N LYS A 174 -3.24 5.12 -14.10
CA LYS A 174 -3.36 4.76 -15.54
C LYS A 174 -2.24 3.84 -16.02
N ASN A 175 -1.05 3.92 -15.41
CA ASN A 175 0.08 3.06 -15.74
C ASN A 175 -0.07 1.62 -15.20
N ILE A 176 -0.97 1.40 -14.26
CA ILE A 176 -1.20 0.12 -13.60
C ILE A 176 -2.49 -0.50 -14.14
N ASN A 177 -2.37 -1.65 -14.79
CA ASN A 177 -3.54 -2.43 -15.23
C ASN A 177 -3.99 -3.34 -14.09
N TYR A 178 -4.75 -2.79 -13.13
CA TYR A 178 -5.21 -3.55 -11.96
C TYR A 178 -5.98 -4.79 -12.36
N LYS A 179 -5.63 -5.90 -11.73
CA LYS A 179 -6.38 -7.15 -11.89
C LYS A 179 -7.50 -7.21 -10.84
N PRO A 180 -8.65 -7.76 -11.19
CA PRO A 180 -9.71 -7.94 -10.23
C PRO A 180 -9.27 -8.85 -9.08
N LEU A 181 -9.55 -8.45 -7.86
CA LEU A 181 -9.31 -9.22 -6.64
C LEU A 181 -10.67 -9.68 -6.09
N SER A 182 -10.80 -10.97 -5.81
CA SER A 182 -11.96 -11.52 -5.11
C SER A 182 -11.51 -12.13 -3.79
N LEU A 183 -11.94 -11.53 -2.70
CA LEU A 183 -11.73 -12.06 -1.35
C LEU A 183 -13.02 -12.74 -0.89
N ARG A 184 -12.91 -13.99 -0.46
CA ARG A 184 -14.04 -14.74 0.11
C ARG A 184 -13.68 -15.25 1.49
N ASN A 185 -14.49 -14.89 2.48
CA ASN A 185 -14.35 -15.38 3.83
C ASN A 185 -15.29 -16.57 4.04
N PHE A 186 -14.77 -17.63 4.61
CA PHE A 186 -15.53 -18.82 4.97
C PHE A 186 -15.45 -19.01 6.49
N SER A 187 -16.60 -19.23 7.11
CA SER A 187 -16.64 -19.70 8.50
C SER A 187 -16.39 -21.21 8.51
N VAL A 188 -15.49 -21.67 9.36
CA VAL A 188 -15.19 -23.07 9.57
C VAL A 188 -15.30 -23.40 11.04
N ASP A 189 -15.95 -24.51 11.37
CA ASP A 189 -16.12 -24.95 12.76
C ASP A 189 -14.85 -25.62 13.31
N ASN A 190 -13.97 -26.11 12.44
CA ASN A 190 -12.69 -26.73 12.81
C ASN A 190 -11.57 -26.25 11.90
N VAL A 191 -10.57 -25.59 12.49
CA VAL A 191 -9.39 -25.05 11.77
C VAL A 191 -8.52 -26.17 11.17
N GLU A 192 -8.46 -27.35 11.78
CA GLU A 192 -7.68 -28.48 11.26
C GLU A 192 -8.13 -28.93 9.86
N VAL A 193 -9.40 -28.72 9.51
CA VAL A 193 -9.93 -29.01 8.18
C VAL A 193 -9.30 -28.10 7.12
N VAL A 194 -9.04 -26.83 7.47
CA VAL A 194 -8.45 -25.83 6.56
C VAL A 194 -6.98 -26.12 6.31
N GLU A 195 -6.28 -26.67 7.29
CA GLU A 195 -4.86 -27.03 7.21
C GLU A 195 -4.63 -28.39 6.55
N SER A 196 -5.71 -29.13 6.29
CA SER A 196 -5.58 -30.44 5.61
C SER A 196 -5.08 -30.29 4.19
N GLN A 197 -4.19 -31.19 3.76
CA GLN A 197 -3.67 -31.21 2.38
C GLN A 197 -4.78 -31.29 1.33
N ILE A 198 -5.88 -31.96 1.64
CA ILE A 198 -7.04 -32.12 0.76
C ILE A 198 -7.72 -30.76 0.56
N PHE A 199 -7.96 -30.00 1.64
CA PHE A 199 -8.58 -28.67 1.54
C PHE A 199 -7.70 -27.71 0.75
N ILE A 200 -6.39 -27.69 1.02
CA ILE A 200 -5.42 -26.85 0.30
C ILE A 200 -5.41 -27.22 -1.19
N ALA A 201 -5.35 -28.50 -1.53
CA ALA A 201 -5.36 -28.95 -2.91
C ALA A 201 -6.66 -28.56 -3.64
N VAL A 202 -7.83 -28.76 -3.01
CA VAL A 202 -9.13 -28.44 -3.60
C VAL A 202 -9.29 -26.92 -3.74
N SER A 203 -8.90 -26.13 -2.75
CA SER A 203 -8.98 -24.67 -2.83
C SER A 203 -8.07 -24.12 -3.92
N TYR A 204 -6.87 -24.65 -4.07
CA TYR A 204 -5.95 -24.25 -5.14
C TYR A 204 -6.50 -24.58 -6.52
N THR A 205 -7.03 -25.79 -6.73
CA THR A 205 -7.51 -26.24 -8.04
C THR A 205 -8.84 -25.61 -8.44
N HIS A 206 -9.76 -25.38 -7.49
CA HIS A 206 -11.13 -24.95 -7.78
C HIS A 206 -11.39 -23.47 -7.52
N LEU A 207 -10.64 -22.83 -6.63
CA LEU A 207 -10.81 -21.42 -6.27
C LEU A 207 -9.79 -20.49 -6.92
N THR A 208 -8.56 -20.96 -7.19
CA THR A 208 -7.50 -20.10 -7.74
C THR A 208 -7.27 -20.27 -9.23
N LEU A 209 -7.33 -21.46 -9.79
CA LEU A 209 -7.07 -21.70 -11.20
C LEU A 209 -8.04 -20.98 -12.15
N PRO A 210 -9.35 -20.92 -11.93
CA PRO A 210 -10.26 -20.19 -12.80
C PRO A 210 -10.03 -18.68 -12.82
N THR A 211 -9.35 -18.14 -11.80
CA THR A 211 -9.05 -16.71 -11.68
C THR A 211 -7.76 -16.33 -12.40
N ILE A 212 -6.85 -17.28 -12.57
CA ILE A 212 -5.55 -17.08 -13.24
C ILE A 212 -5.67 -17.21 -14.77
N LEU A 213 -6.66 -17.94 -15.27
CA LEU A 213 -6.81 -18.28 -16.68
C LEU A 213 -7.83 -17.43 -17.45
N ARG A 214 -8.31 -16.31 -16.88
CA ARG A 214 -9.22 -15.40 -17.57
C ARG A 214 -8.72 -13.97 -17.64
#